data_a22094877f73a2981cfd840905c8ff32
#
_entry.id   a22094877f73a2981cfd840905c8ff32
#
_cell.length_a   1.000
_cell.length_b   1.000
_cell.length_c   1.000
_cell.angle_alpha   90.00
_cell.angle_beta   90.00
_cell.angle_gamma   90.00
#
_symmetry.space_group_name_H-M   'P 1'
#
loop_
_entity.id
_entity.type
_entity.pdbx_description
1 polymer ?
#
loop_
_entity_poly.entity_id
_entity_poly.type
_entity_poly.pdbx_seq_one_letter_code
_entity_poly.pdbx_strand_id
1 'polypeptide(L)'
;MKNTFEIVLDRLFDYAGMFPPAARDFESALRESAELPRTLRRPFMVNTDIVLDTSHTHALCGLDLRSFGFTREVSVALLATSQVSDVLDAARKLQRTGQGTTALPCRIKSIEIKCQAEEIDDSLRPLSDYCAENGILLATEPDLSTSDWRKSLEDTLERLSKLSMPCALKCRGSGPTGIGADRLAHALCRVSDLGLPFKVTGGFHHPIVEAALYGNVMGFLNLTIAVMLRRVHGDSFTEEGVKALLVNSDPRAFTWGDRLVYARLSLSREQLHTAKAKAPFSIGSCSLAEPDEDLTRLI
;
A
#
# COMPACT_ATOMS: atom_id res chain seq x y z
N MET A 1 -18.06 -13.61 -11.97
CA MET A 1 -17.09 -12.54 -12.34
C MET A 1 -17.21 -11.42 -11.31
N LYS A 2 -16.07 -10.86 -10.83
CA LYS A 2 -16.07 -9.72 -9.92
C LYS A 2 -16.73 -8.51 -10.59
N ASN A 3 -17.57 -7.77 -9.85
CA ASN A 3 -18.09 -6.47 -10.31
C ASN A 3 -17.01 -5.38 -10.20
N THR A 4 -17.28 -4.15 -10.68
CA THR A 4 -16.28 -3.07 -10.68
C THR A 4 -15.84 -2.69 -9.27
N PHE A 5 -16.71 -2.74 -8.29
CA PHE A 5 -16.43 -2.46 -6.89
C PHE A 5 -15.46 -3.50 -6.29
N GLU A 6 -15.73 -4.79 -6.52
CA GLU A 6 -14.84 -5.85 -6.07
C GLU A 6 -13.46 -5.80 -6.73
N ILE A 7 -13.39 -5.41 -8.00
CA ILE A 7 -12.10 -5.23 -8.71
C ILE A 7 -11.30 -4.09 -8.08
N VAL A 8 -11.95 -2.96 -7.77
CA VAL A 8 -11.28 -1.80 -7.13
C VAL A 8 -10.68 -2.20 -5.79
N LEU A 9 -11.40 -2.96 -4.98
CA LEU A 9 -10.97 -3.36 -3.63
C LEU A 9 -10.03 -4.58 -3.60
N ASP A 10 -9.95 -5.36 -4.69
CA ASP A 10 -9.20 -6.60 -4.71
C ASP A 10 -7.72 -6.37 -4.36
N ARG A 11 -7.22 -7.06 -3.32
CA ARG A 11 -5.83 -6.95 -2.86
C ARG A 11 -5.38 -5.51 -2.65
N LEU A 12 -6.19 -4.73 -1.95
CA LEU A 12 -5.93 -3.31 -1.72
C LEU A 12 -5.10 -3.06 -0.46
N PHE A 13 -5.33 -3.81 0.61
CA PHE A 13 -4.79 -3.50 1.93
C PHE A 13 -3.64 -4.40 2.36
N ASP A 14 -2.59 -3.78 2.90
CA ASP A 14 -1.54 -4.43 3.67
C ASP A 14 -1.85 -4.26 5.16
N TYR A 15 -2.02 -5.36 5.89
CA TYR A 15 -2.39 -5.30 7.30
C TYR A 15 -1.20 -4.85 8.16
N ALA A 16 -1.37 -3.73 8.83
CA ALA A 16 -0.35 -3.05 9.64
C ALA A 16 -0.76 -2.88 11.12
N GLY A 17 -1.41 -3.89 11.71
CA GLY A 17 -2.01 -3.84 13.06
C GLY A 17 -1.04 -3.54 14.20
N MET A 18 0.26 -3.76 14.01
CA MET A 18 1.29 -3.42 14.98
C MET A 18 1.57 -1.91 15.08
N PHE A 19 1.10 -1.13 14.10
CA PHE A 19 1.39 0.29 14.01
C PHE A 19 0.23 1.15 14.51
N PRO A 20 0.52 2.40 14.97
CA PRO A 20 -0.54 3.32 15.39
C PRO A 20 -1.57 3.58 14.29
N PRO A 21 -2.84 3.83 14.68
CA PRO A 21 -3.35 3.92 16.05
C PRO A 21 -3.69 2.58 16.72
N ALA A 22 -3.76 1.44 16.00
CA ALA A 22 -4.10 0.16 16.60
C ALA A 22 -3.04 -0.33 17.60
N ALA A 23 -1.75 -0.16 17.26
CA ALA A 23 -0.59 -0.44 18.10
C ALA A 23 -0.67 -1.79 18.84
N ARG A 24 -1.13 -2.84 18.17
CA ARG A 24 -1.22 -4.19 18.75
C ARG A 24 0.16 -4.73 19.04
N ASP A 25 0.28 -5.52 20.08
CA ASP A 25 1.48 -6.33 20.27
C ASP A 25 1.66 -7.35 19.13
N PHE A 26 2.86 -7.86 18.99
CA PHE A 26 3.26 -8.72 17.88
C PHE A 26 2.39 -9.99 17.75
N GLU A 27 2.14 -10.68 18.87
CA GLU A 27 1.36 -11.92 18.83
C GLU A 27 -0.11 -11.66 18.54
N SER A 28 -0.69 -10.62 19.13
CA SER A 28 -2.07 -10.19 18.87
C SER A 28 -2.26 -9.81 17.40
N ALA A 29 -1.30 -9.09 16.80
CA ALA A 29 -1.33 -8.76 15.38
C ALA A 29 -1.26 -10.02 14.49
N LEU A 30 -0.44 -11.01 14.83
CA LEU A 30 -0.38 -12.27 14.08
C LEU A 30 -1.70 -13.04 14.15
N ARG A 31 -2.31 -13.15 15.35
CA ARG A 31 -3.62 -13.83 15.53
C ARG A 31 -4.71 -13.14 14.71
N GLU A 32 -4.83 -11.82 14.84
CA GLU A 32 -5.79 -11.06 14.06
C GLU A 32 -5.57 -11.26 12.56
N SER A 33 -4.33 -11.15 12.08
CA SER A 33 -4.01 -11.39 10.67
C SER A 33 -4.47 -12.77 10.18
N ALA A 34 -4.24 -13.82 10.96
CA ALA A 34 -4.66 -15.18 10.62
C ALA A 34 -6.19 -15.35 10.59
N GLU A 35 -6.92 -14.52 11.34
CA GLU A 35 -8.37 -14.54 11.41
C GLU A 35 -9.06 -13.70 10.32
N LEU A 36 -8.39 -12.69 9.76
CA LEU A 36 -8.96 -11.79 8.74
C LEU A 36 -9.70 -12.52 7.60
N PRO A 37 -9.18 -13.64 7.05
CA PRO A 37 -9.89 -14.36 5.99
C PRO A 37 -11.26 -14.91 6.39
N ARG A 38 -11.51 -15.07 7.70
CA ARG A 38 -12.76 -15.62 8.25
C ARG A 38 -13.67 -14.55 8.84
N THR A 39 -13.10 -13.44 9.30
CA THR A 39 -13.84 -12.38 10.01
C THR A 39 -14.30 -11.27 9.09
N LEU A 40 -13.53 -10.98 8.03
CA LEU A 40 -13.94 -9.98 7.06
C LEU A 40 -15.06 -10.48 6.16
N ARG A 41 -16.02 -9.61 5.85
CA ARG A 41 -17.02 -9.84 4.80
C ARG A 41 -16.39 -9.85 3.40
N ARG A 42 -15.27 -9.12 3.25
CA ARG A 42 -14.53 -8.93 1.99
C ARG A 42 -13.06 -9.33 2.13
N PRO A 43 -12.77 -10.60 2.42
CA PRO A 43 -11.38 -11.06 2.65
C PRO A 43 -10.48 -10.87 1.41
N PHE A 44 -11.05 -10.71 0.22
CA PHE A 44 -10.30 -10.45 -1.01
C PHE A 44 -9.60 -9.08 -1.02
N MET A 45 -9.95 -8.17 -0.10
CA MET A 45 -9.28 -6.87 0.05
C MET A 45 -7.85 -7.00 0.62
N VAL A 46 -7.53 -8.09 1.30
CA VAL A 46 -6.21 -8.29 1.90
C VAL A 46 -5.17 -8.53 0.81
N ASN A 47 -4.15 -7.69 0.76
CA ASN A 47 -3.00 -7.83 -0.14
C ASN A 47 -1.84 -8.52 0.56
N THR A 48 -1.44 -8.03 1.74
CA THR A 48 -0.33 -8.59 2.53
C THR A 48 -0.84 -8.96 3.91
N ASP A 49 -0.49 -10.17 4.38
CA ASP A 49 -0.98 -10.68 5.65
C ASP A 49 -0.50 -9.83 6.83
N ILE A 50 0.77 -9.38 6.81
CA ILE A 50 1.27 -8.51 7.87
C ILE A 50 2.36 -7.56 7.38
N VAL A 51 2.31 -6.30 7.84
CA VAL A 51 3.41 -5.36 7.79
C VAL A 51 4.23 -5.54 9.07
N LEU A 52 5.51 -5.85 8.94
CA LEU A 52 6.41 -6.22 10.02
C LEU A 52 7.61 -5.28 10.07
N ASP A 53 7.90 -4.76 11.23
CA ASP A 53 9.15 -4.06 11.51
C ASP A 53 10.32 -5.03 11.51
N THR A 54 11.49 -4.61 11.04
CA THR A 54 12.71 -5.45 11.00
C THR A 54 13.10 -6.04 12.34
N SER A 55 12.82 -5.33 13.44
CA SER A 55 13.13 -5.82 14.80
C SER A 55 12.37 -7.10 15.18
N HIS A 56 11.19 -7.33 14.62
CA HIS A 56 10.36 -8.51 14.90
C HIS A 56 10.67 -9.73 14.01
N THR A 57 11.55 -9.57 13.03
CA THR A 57 11.87 -10.66 12.09
C THR A 57 12.41 -11.90 12.78
N HIS A 58 13.29 -11.69 13.78
CA HIS A 58 13.87 -12.80 14.53
C HIS A 58 12.79 -13.58 15.30
N ALA A 59 11.87 -12.88 15.94
CA ALA A 59 10.76 -13.51 16.65
C ALA A 59 9.88 -14.31 15.67
N LEU A 60 9.48 -13.73 14.53
CA LEU A 60 8.66 -14.41 13.54
C LEU A 60 9.30 -15.72 13.04
N CYS A 61 10.60 -15.72 12.77
CA CYS A 61 11.32 -16.90 12.28
C CYS A 61 11.36 -18.07 13.29
N GLY A 62 11.18 -17.78 14.57
CA GLY A 62 11.16 -18.79 15.65
C GLY A 62 9.78 -19.37 15.96
N LEU A 63 8.71 -18.85 15.34
CA LEU A 63 7.34 -19.25 15.69
C LEU A 63 6.81 -20.37 14.80
N ASP A 64 5.98 -21.22 15.39
CA ASP A 64 5.05 -22.05 14.61
C ASP A 64 3.83 -21.22 14.25
N LEU A 65 3.78 -20.70 13.02
CA LEU A 65 2.71 -19.85 12.51
C LEU A 65 1.33 -20.56 12.48
N ARG A 66 1.31 -21.91 12.47
CA ARG A 66 0.05 -22.67 12.58
C ARG A 66 -0.62 -22.47 13.94
N SER A 67 0.16 -22.31 15.02
CA SER A 67 -0.37 -22.05 16.35
C SER A 67 -1.09 -20.70 16.46
N PHE A 68 -0.85 -19.77 15.53
CA PHE A 68 -1.55 -18.51 15.39
C PHE A 68 -2.79 -18.59 14.50
N GLY A 69 -3.00 -19.72 13.82
CA GLY A 69 -4.16 -19.95 12.95
C GLY A 69 -3.89 -19.84 11.45
N PHE A 70 -2.64 -19.57 11.03
CA PHE A 70 -2.28 -19.59 9.61
C PHE A 70 -2.33 -21.02 9.05
N THR A 71 -2.84 -21.16 7.84
CA THR A 71 -2.96 -22.46 7.14
C THR A 71 -2.16 -22.51 5.83
N ARG A 72 -1.53 -21.39 5.46
CA ARG A 72 -0.76 -21.23 4.23
C ARG A 72 0.48 -20.35 4.45
N GLU A 73 1.28 -20.19 3.42
CA GLU A 73 2.37 -19.22 3.37
C GLU A 73 1.90 -17.83 3.86
N VAL A 74 2.70 -17.19 4.70
CA VAL A 74 2.41 -15.85 5.24
C VAL A 74 3.15 -14.80 4.43
N SER A 75 2.41 -13.89 3.83
CA SER A 75 2.99 -12.78 3.09
C SER A 75 3.33 -11.61 4.02
N VAL A 76 4.54 -11.06 3.85
CA VAL A 76 5.11 -10.02 4.71
C VAL A 76 5.48 -8.80 3.89
N ALA A 77 5.10 -7.61 4.35
CA ALA A 77 5.72 -6.34 3.96
C ALA A 77 6.69 -5.94 5.09
N LEU A 78 7.97 -5.87 4.78
CA LEU A 78 9.00 -5.59 5.78
C LEU A 78 9.28 -4.09 5.83
N LEU A 79 9.02 -3.45 6.98
CA LEU A 79 9.34 -2.04 7.20
C LEU A 79 10.77 -1.93 7.73
N ALA A 80 11.63 -1.31 6.93
CA ALA A 80 13.03 -1.06 7.28
C ALA A 80 13.14 0.10 8.27
N THR A 81 13.52 -0.21 9.51
CA THR A 81 13.71 0.76 10.61
C THR A 81 15.16 0.81 11.10
N SER A 82 16.04 0.04 10.48
CA SER A 82 17.45 -0.08 10.80
C SER A 82 18.33 0.14 9.56
N GLN A 83 19.63 -0.04 9.69
CA GLN A 83 20.56 0.09 8.58
C GLN A 83 20.31 -0.98 7.50
N VAL A 84 20.71 -0.71 6.26
CA VAL A 84 20.50 -1.60 5.10
C VAL A 84 21.04 -3.01 5.34
N SER A 85 22.20 -3.14 6.00
CA SER A 85 22.78 -4.45 6.36
C SER A 85 21.84 -5.29 7.23
N ASP A 86 21.23 -4.68 8.25
CA ASP A 86 20.32 -5.36 9.16
C ASP A 86 19.02 -5.76 8.46
N VAL A 87 18.53 -4.89 7.55
CA VAL A 87 17.35 -5.18 6.72
C VAL A 87 17.62 -6.38 5.82
N LEU A 88 18.79 -6.44 5.19
CA LEU A 88 19.20 -7.56 4.34
C LEU A 88 19.30 -8.87 5.13
N ASP A 89 19.87 -8.84 6.32
CA ASP A 89 19.99 -10.02 7.17
C ASP A 89 18.61 -10.49 7.65
N ALA A 90 17.74 -9.56 8.04
CA ALA A 90 16.35 -9.83 8.38
C ALA A 90 15.60 -10.47 7.22
N ALA A 91 15.72 -9.91 6.01
CA ALA A 91 15.06 -10.40 4.81
C ALA A 91 15.54 -11.81 4.41
N ARG A 92 16.86 -12.03 4.39
CA ARG A 92 17.45 -13.37 4.13
C ARG A 92 16.99 -14.42 5.14
N LYS A 93 16.88 -14.04 6.41
CA LYS A 93 16.40 -14.94 7.45
C LYS A 93 14.93 -15.31 7.26
N LEU A 94 14.06 -14.33 6.96
CA LEU A 94 12.65 -14.59 6.64
C LEU A 94 12.46 -15.53 5.45
N GLN A 95 13.21 -15.33 4.38
CA GLN A 95 13.10 -16.18 3.19
C GLN A 95 13.51 -17.64 3.43
N ARG A 96 14.34 -17.88 4.43
CA ARG A 96 14.74 -19.25 4.84
C ARG A 96 13.74 -19.90 5.77
N THR A 97 12.79 -19.15 6.31
CA THR A 97 11.75 -19.66 7.22
C THR A 97 10.87 -20.66 6.46
N GLY A 98 10.70 -21.84 7.03
CA GLY A 98 9.91 -22.93 6.42
C GLY A 98 10.65 -23.76 5.36
N GLN A 99 11.85 -23.37 4.90
CA GLN A 99 12.61 -24.17 3.93
C GLN A 99 13.13 -25.46 4.60
N GLY A 100 12.79 -26.61 4.00
CA GLY A 100 13.22 -27.93 4.49
C GLY A 100 12.60 -28.35 5.82
N THR A 101 11.56 -27.68 6.29
CA THR A 101 10.84 -27.96 7.54
C THR A 101 9.35 -28.12 7.32
N THR A 102 8.60 -28.54 8.36
CA THR A 102 7.14 -28.55 8.35
C THR A 102 6.53 -27.18 8.69
N ALA A 103 7.34 -26.18 9.03
CA ALA A 103 6.89 -24.83 9.34
C ALA A 103 6.31 -24.14 8.09
N LEU A 104 5.35 -23.23 8.30
CA LEU A 104 4.82 -22.44 7.21
C LEU A 104 5.88 -21.44 6.71
N PRO A 105 6.08 -21.31 5.38
CA PRO A 105 7.02 -20.34 4.85
C PRO A 105 6.50 -18.91 4.99
N CYS A 106 7.43 -17.98 5.08
CA CYS A 106 7.17 -16.53 4.95
C CYS A 106 7.64 -16.07 3.57
N ARG A 107 6.83 -15.25 2.91
CA ARG A 107 7.16 -14.62 1.63
C ARG A 107 7.19 -13.11 1.78
N ILE A 108 8.34 -12.50 1.54
CA ILE A 108 8.46 -11.05 1.50
C ILE A 108 7.87 -10.56 0.17
N LYS A 109 6.83 -9.74 0.22
CA LYS A 109 6.24 -9.09 -0.94
C LYS A 109 6.86 -7.74 -1.23
N SER A 110 7.14 -6.97 -0.17
CA SER A 110 7.77 -5.67 -0.28
C SER A 110 8.70 -5.39 0.88
N ILE A 111 9.70 -4.57 0.61
CA ILE A 111 10.51 -3.90 1.65
C ILE A 111 10.23 -2.41 1.52
N GLU A 112 9.88 -1.78 2.64
CA GLU A 112 9.50 -0.37 2.71
C GLU A 112 10.56 0.39 3.50
N ILE A 113 11.12 1.45 2.92
CA ILE A 113 12.19 2.21 3.54
C ILE A 113 11.97 3.71 3.39
N LYS A 114 12.21 4.45 4.47
CA LYS A 114 12.34 5.91 4.39
C LYS A 114 13.74 6.23 3.89
N CYS A 115 13.82 7.07 2.87
CA CYS A 115 15.12 7.50 2.34
C CYS A 115 14.99 8.82 1.60
N GLN A 116 16.10 9.55 1.50
CA GLN A 116 16.25 10.66 0.57
C GLN A 116 16.59 10.13 -0.83
N ALA A 117 16.37 10.95 -1.86
CA ALA A 117 16.59 10.54 -3.23
C ALA A 117 18.05 10.08 -3.47
N GLU A 118 19.02 10.79 -2.91
CA GLU A 118 20.45 10.52 -3.05
C GLU A 118 20.86 9.14 -2.52
N GLU A 119 20.15 8.63 -1.53
CA GLU A 119 20.45 7.32 -0.92
C GLU A 119 20.08 6.14 -1.84
N ILE A 120 19.18 6.36 -2.82
CA ILE A 120 18.68 5.29 -3.71
C ILE A 120 19.82 4.71 -4.57
N ASP A 121 20.72 5.55 -5.06
CA ASP A 121 21.77 5.13 -5.99
C ASP A 121 22.95 4.41 -5.30
N ASP A 122 23.27 4.81 -4.08
CA ASP A 122 24.46 4.34 -3.37
C ASP A 122 24.12 3.45 -2.18
N SER A 123 23.49 4.05 -1.14
CA SER A 123 23.27 3.37 0.14
C SER A 123 22.27 2.23 0.03
N LEU A 124 21.25 2.36 -0.86
CA LEU A 124 20.23 1.35 -1.06
C LEU A 124 20.57 0.33 -2.16
N ARG A 125 21.69 0.48 -2.88
CA ARG A 125 22.05 -0.44 -3.96
C ARG A 125 22.05 -1.91 -3.51
N PRO A 126 22.69 -2.30 -2.38
CA PRO A 126 22.66 -3.71 -1.95
C PRO A 126 21.26 -4.25 -1.68
N LEU A 127 20.36 -3.38 -1.16
CA LEU A 127 18.97 -3.74 -0.93
C LEU A 127 18.19 -3.84 -2.24
N SER A 128 18.45 -2.92 -3.17
CA SER A 128 17.87 -2.91 -4.50
C SER A 128 18.23 -4.17 -5.29
N ASP A 129 19.51 -4.56 -5.29
CA ASP A 129 20.00 -5.77 -5.94
C ASP A 129 19.32 -7.03 -5.34
N TYR A 130 19.28 -7.11 -4.01
CA TYR A 130 18.58 -8.20 -3.33
C TYR A 130 17.09 -8.29 -3.68
N CYS A 131 16.40 -7.14 -3.73
CA CYS A 131 15.00 -7.09 -4.13
C CYS A 131 14.79 -7.53 -5.58
N ALA A 132 15.68 -7.11 -6.49
CA ALA A 132 15.67 -7.52 -7.89
C ALA A 132 15.81 -9.04 -8.05
N GLU A 133 16.80 -9.65 -7.39
CA GLU A 133 17.07 -11.08 -7.43
C GLU A 133 15.92 -11.93 -6.90
N ASN A 134 15.16 -11.41 -5.95
CA ASN A 134 14.11 -12.14 -5.24
C ASN A 134 12.68 -11.76 -5.64
N GLY A 135 12.52 -10.85 -6.61
CA GLY A 135 11.21 -10.38 -7.08
C GLY A 135 10.42 -9.66 -5.99
N ILE A 136 11.11 -8.93 -5.10
CA ILE A 136 10.54 -8.17 -3.99
C ILE A 136 10.35 -6.71 -4.44
N LEU A 137 9.19 -6.12 -4.12
CA LEU A 137 8.94 -4.70 -4.39
C LEU A 137 9.71 -3.83 -3.37
N LEU A 138 10.57 -2.93 -3.83
CA LEU A 138 11.20 -1.91 -2.98
C LEU A 138 10.31 -0.66 -2.97
N ALA A 139 9.76 -0.29 -1.83
CA ALA A 139 8.95 0.90 -1.66
C ALA A 139 9.72 1.97 -0.89
N THR A 140 10.01 3.09 -1.55
CA THR A 140 10.76 4.21 -0.97
C THR A 140 9.82 5.33 -0.52
N GLU A 141 10.00 5.81 0.70
CA GLU A 141 9.19 6.87 1.31
C GLU A 141 10.07 8.13 1.51
N PRO A 142 10.12 9.05 0.51
CA PRO A 142 10.79 10.34 0.70
C PRO A 142 9.97 11.23 1.66
N ASP A 143 10.64 12.18 2.32
CA ASP A 143 9.93 13.18 3.10
C ASP A 143 9.35 14.27 2.19
N LEU A 144 8.05 14.15 1.92
CA LEU A 144 7.29 15.11 1.14
C LEU A 144 6.56 16.17 2.00
N SER A 145 6.81 16.22 3.31
CA SER A 145 6.21 17.21 4.21
C SER A 145 6.93 18.57 4.20
N THR A 146 8.17 18.60 3.73
CA THR A 146 9.06 19.79 3.69
C THR A 146 8.65 20.82 2.64
N SER A 147 9.30 22.00 2.65
CA SER A 147 9.13 23.03 1.61
C SER A 147 9.58 22.57 0.23
N ASP A 148 10.63 21.75 0.17
CA ASP A 148 11.28 21.31 -1.06
C ASP A 148 10.70 19.99 -1.61
N TRP A 149 9.50 19.63 -1.15
CA TRP A 149 8.86 18.37 -1.47
C TRP A 149 8.77 18.05 -2.98
N ARG A 150 8.58 19.08 -3.83
CA ARG A 150 8.52 18.87 -5.29
C ARG A 150 9.85 18.34 -5.81
N LYS A 151 10.93 18.98 -5.40
CA LYS A 151 12.28 18.54 -5.80
C LYS A 151 12.57 17.14 -5.27
N SER A 152 12.29 16.90 -4.00
CA SER A 152 12.45 15.56 -3.38
C SER A 152 11.66 14.48 -4.10
N LEU A 153 10.42 14.79 -4.50
CA LEU A 153 9.58 13.87 -5.28
C LEU A 153 10.18 13.58 -6.66
N GLU A 154 10.50 14.62 -7.44
CA GLU A 154 11.01 14.45 -8.81
C GLU A 154 12.36 13.73 -8.82
N ASP A 155 13.28 14.10 -7.92
CA ASP A 155 14.57 13.43 -7.76
C ASP A 155 14.38 11.93 -7.40
N THR A 156 13.43 11.63 -6.51
CA THR A 156 13.09 10.25 -6.16
C THR A 156 12.54 9.48 -7.37
N LEU A 157 11.56 10.04 -8.06
CA LEU A 157 10.91 9.40 -9.21
C LEU A 157 11.88 9.18 -10.38
N GLU A 158 12.77 10.15 -10.63
CA GLU A 158 13.81 10.01 -11.64
C GLU A 158 14.71 8.79 -11.35
N ARG A 159 15.14 8.63 -10.09
CA ARG A 159 16.00 7.50 -9.70
C ARG A 159 15.23 6.18 -9.74
N LEU A 160 14.01 6.13 -9.21
CA LEU A 160 13.16 4.93 -9.26
C LEU A 160 12.91 4.48 -10.71
N SER A 161 12.68 5.42 -11.63
CA SER A 161 12.44 5.10 -13.04
C SER A 161 13.65 4.48 -13.76
N LYS A 162 14.86 4.67 -13.23
CA LYS A 162 16.11 4.11 -13.77
C LYS A 162 16.42 2.71 -13.22
N LEU A 163 15.75 2.29 -12.14
CA LEU A 163 15.95 0.95 -11.59
C LEU A 163 15.30 -0.10 -12.50
N SER A 164 16.02 -1.17 -12.77
CA SER A 164 15.55 -2.29 -13.60
C SER A 164 14.65 -3.28 -12.86
N MET A 165 14.27 -2.96 -11.63
CA MET A 165 13.50 -3.82 -10.74
C MET A 165 12.15 -3.18 -10.36
N PRO A 166 11.17 -3.96 -9.85
CA PRO A 166 9.94 -3.41 -9.30
C PRO A 166 10.22 -2.49 -8.11
N CYS A 167 9.94 -1.20 -8.26
CA CYS A 167 10.06 -0.21 -7.19
C CYS A 167 8.82 0.66 -7.12
N ALA A 168 8.49 1.15 -5.94
CA ALA A 168 7.30 1.95 -5.67
C ALA A 168 7.66 3.27 -4.99
N LEU A 169 6.96 4.32 -5.33
CA LEU A 169 6.86 5.48 -4.46
C LEU A 169 5.90 5.14 -3.32
N LYS A 170 6.31 5.44 -2.09
CA LYS A 170 5.44 5.36 -0.91
C LYS A 170 5.17 6.76 -0.37
N CYS A 171 3.90 7.07 -0.12
CA CYS A 171 3.45 8.31 0.50
C CYS A 171 2.70 8.05 1.81
N ARG A 172 2.65 9.08 2.66
CA ARG A 172 1.92 9.04 3.93
C ARG A 172 0.84 10.12 3.95
N GLY A 173 -0.40 9.73 4.22
CA GLY A 173 -1.54 10.65 4.26
C GLY A 173 -1.76 11.34 5.61
N SER A 174 -1.17 10.83 6.70
CA SER A 174 -1.31 11.39 8.04
C SER A 174 -0.05 11.19 8.89
N GLY A 175 -0.01 11.82 10.07
CA GLY A 175 1.13 11.80 10.98
C GLY A 175 2.14 12.91 10.68
N PRO A 176 3.32 12.92 11.33
CA PRO A 176 4.30 14.00 11.24
C PRO A 176 4.82 14.28 9.82
N THR A 177 4.90 13.26 8.98
CA THR A 177 5.33 13.36 7.57
C THR A 177 4.15 13.16 6.61
N GLY A 178 2.91 13.32 7.10
CA GLY A 178 1.70 13.23 6.28
C GLY A 178 1.59 14.39 5.30
N ILE A 179 1.10 14.08 4.10
CA ILE A 179 0.91 15.07 3.04
C ILE A 179 -0.58 15.29 2.75
N GLY A 180 -0.96 16.53 2.47
CA GLY A 180 -2.32 16.87 2.08
C GLY A 180 -2.67 16.45 0.67
N ALA A 181 -3.95 16.63 0.32
CA ALA A 181 -4.50 16.24 -0.98
C ALA A 181 -3.78 16.87 -2.18
N ASP A 182 -3.27 18.11 -2.05
CA ASP A 182 -2.51 18.78 -3.12
C ASP A 182 -1.23 18.01 -3.48
N ARG A 183 -0.41 17.73 -2.47
CA ARG A 183 0.86 17.02 -2.68
C ARG A 183 0.62 15.57 -3.11
N LEU A 184 -0.41 14.94 -2.55
CA LEU A 184 -0.76 13.56 -2.92
C LEU A 184 -1.29 13.50 -4.36
N ALA A 185 -2.12 14.46 -4.80
CA ALA A 185 -2.61 14.53 -6.17
C ALA A 185 -1.45 14.66 -7.17
N HIS A 186 -0.49 15.54 -6.86
CA HIS A 186 0.71 15.70 -7.69
C HIS A 186 1.52 14.40 -7.75
N ALA A 187 1.85 13.81 -6.60
CA ALA A 187 2.60 12.56 -6.53
C ALA A 187 1.90 11.41 -7.28
N LEU A 188 0.56 11.31 -7.15
CA LEU A 188 -0.26 10.32 -7.84
C LEU A 188 -0.20 10.50 -9.37
N CYS A 189 -0.31 11.74 -9.85
CA CYS A 189 -0.19 12.03 -11.27
C CYS A 189 1.19 11.61 -11.79
N ARG A 190 2.26 12.05 -11.16
CA ARG A 190 3.63 11.75 -11.57
C ARG A 190 3.95 10.26 -11.59
N VAL A 191 3.57 9.55 -10.52
CA VAL A 191 3.76 8.09 -10.41
C VAL A 191 2.97 7.35 -11.49
N SER A 192 1.75 7.82 -11.80
CA SER A 192 0.90 7.21 -12.82
C SER A 192 1.44 7.43 -14.23
N ASP A 193 1.97 8.63 -14.52
CA ASP A 193 2.56 8.98 -15.81
C ASP A 193 3.80 8.14 -16.10
N LEU A 194 4.61 7.86 -15.07
CA LEU A 194 5.78 7.00 -15.15
C LEU A 194 5.44 5.50 -15.13
N GLY A 195 4.18 5.13 -14.85
CA GLY A 195 3.77 3.72 -14.74
C GLY A 195 4.38 3.00 -13.56
N LEU A 196 4.79 3.72 -12.52
CA LEU A 196 5.41 3.13 -11.34
C LEU A 196 4.36 2.57 -10.36
N PRO A 197 4.68 1.51 -9.63
CA PRO A 197 3.95 1.08 -8.45
C PRO A 197 3.81 2.21 -7.42
N PHE A 198 2.69 2.21 -6.70
CA PHE A 198 2.40 3.23 -5.72
C PHE A 198 1.88 2.62 -4.42
N LYS A 199 2.41 3.05 -3.29
CA LYS A 199 1.96 2.62 -1.97
C LYS A 199 1.61 3.82 -1.13
N VAL A 200 0.54 3.70 -0.32
CA VAL A 200 0.13 4.77 0.59
C VAL A 200 -0.10 4.19 1.98
N THR A 201 0.15 4.98 3.02
CA THR A 201 -0.10 4.58 4.40
C THR A 201 -0.54 5.78 5.24
N GLY A 202 -1.22 5.50 6.36
CA GLY A 202 -1.69 6.51 7.30
C GLY A 202 -2.86 7.36 6.77
N GLY A 203 -3.95 7.41 7.52
CA GLY A 203 -5.09 8.28 7.24
C GLY A 203 -6.11 7.79 6.22
N PHE A 204 -6.01 6.54 5.75
CA PHE A 204 -6.93 5.95 4.77
C PHE A 204 -7.76 4.83 5.39
N HIS A 205 -8.42 5.13 6.50
CA HIS A 205 -9.21 4.15 7.25
C HIS A 205 -10.66 4.07 6.75
N HIS A 206 -11.21 5.18 6.26
CA HIS A 206 -12.58 5.30 5.81
C HIS A 206 -12.68 5.30 4.29
N PRO A 207 -13.81 4.82 3.71
CA PRO A 207 -13.94 4.73 2.25
C PRO A 207 -14.01 6.10 1.57
N ILE A 208 -14.71 7.04 2.18
CA ILE A 208 -14.95 8.40 1.66
C ILE A 208 -14.49 9.42 2.70
N VAL A 209 -14.19 10.63 2.28
CA VAL A 209 -13.86 11.75 3.17
C VAL A 209 -15.05 12.06 4.08
N GLU A 210 -14.83 11.99 5.38
CA GLU A 210 -15.82 12.39 6.39
C GLU A 210 -15.28 13.55 7.24
N ALA A 211 -15.23 14.74 6.65
CA ALA A 211 -14.64 15.92 7.25
C ALA A 211 -15.23 16.29 8.63
N ALA A 212 -16.51 15.98 8.86
CA ALA A 212 -17.19 16.25 10.12
C ALA A 212 -16.75 15.36 11.28
N LEU A 213 -16.30 14.12 10.99
CA LEU A 213 -15.95 13.12 12.00
C LEU A 213 -14.43 13.02 12.23
N TYR A 214 -13.64 13.12 11.17
CA TYR A 214 -12.23 12.76 11.20
C TYR A 214 -11.29 13.86 10.67
N GLY A 215 -11.78 15.07 10.45
CA GLY A 215 -11.00 16.15 9.82
C GLY A 215 -10.76 15.89 8.32
N ASN A 216 -9.67 16.42 7.79
CA ASN A 216 -9.34 16.29 6.35
C ASN A 216 -8.68 14.92 6.01
N VAL A 217 -9.24 13.82 6.50
CA VAL A 217 -8.74 12.49 6.21
C VAL A 217 -9.28 12.03 4.86
N MET A 218 -8.40 11.70 3.94
CA MET A 218 -8.77 11.25 2.59
C MET A 218 -9.33 9.83 2.62
N GLY A 219 -10.36 9.57 1.79
CA GLY A 219 -10.97 8.24 1.69
C GLY A 219 -10.14 7.27 0.85
N PHE A 220 -10.11 5.99 1.25
CA PHE A 220 -9.37 4.99 0.48
C PHE A 220 -10.04 4.68 -0.88
N LEU A 221 -11.37 4.79 -1.01
CA LEU A 221 -12.04 4.68 -2.31
C LEU A 221 -11.71 5.88 -3.20
N ASN A 222 -11.74 7.10 -2.64
CA ASN A 222 -11.34 8.30 -3.37
C ASN A 222 -9.95 8.12 -3.97
N LEU A 223 -8.99 7.71 -3.16
CA LEU A 223 -7.61 7.48 -3.59
C LEU A 223 -7.51 6.37 -4.64
N THR A 224 -8.12 5.21 -4.38
CA THR A 224 -8.02 4.07 -5.28
C THR A 224 -8.64 4.37 -6.65
N ILE A 225 -9.81 5.03 -6.66
CA ILE A 225 -10.48 5.44 -7.90
C ILE A 225 -9.65 6.50 -8.64
N ALA A 226 -9.05 7.46 -7.91
CA ALA A 226 -8.19 8.47 -8.51
C ALA A 226 -6.97 7.84 -9.21
N VAL A 227 -6.31 6.87 -8.57
CA VAL A 227 -5.22 6.09 -9.17
C VAL A 227 -5.68 5.40 -10.46
N MET A 228 -6.84 4.71 -10.42
CA MET A 228 -7.35 3.98 -11.58
C MET A 228 -7.73 4.91 -12.74
N LEU A 229 -8.43 6.01 -12.44
CA LEU A 229 -8.83 7.00 -13.43
C LEU A 229 -7.61 7.65 -14.09
N ARG A 230 -6.62 8.09 -13.30
CA ARG A 230 -5.42 8.72 -13.85
C ARG A 230 -4.63 7.76 -14.74
N ARG A 231 -4.48 6.50 -14.33
CA ARG A 231 -3.78 5.48 -15.13
C ARG A 231 -4.45 5.17 -16.47
N VAL A 232 -5.78 5.27 -16.54
CA VAL A 232 -6.52 4.95 -17.77
C VAL A 232 -6.69 6.18 -18.65
N HIS A 233 -7.00 7.33 -18.05
CA HIS A 233 -7.33 8.54 -18.79
C HIS A 233 -6.15 9.50 -19.00
N GLY A 234 -5.01 9.26 -18.31
CA GLY A 234 -3.83 10.13 -18.40
C GLY A 234 -4.18 11.58 -18.10
N ASP A 235 -3.65 12.51 -18.90
CA ASP A 235 -3.84 13.95 -18.72
C ASP A 235 -5.28 14.43 -18.89
N SER A 236 -6.17 13.62 -19.48
CA SER A 236 -7.60 13.93 -19.52
C SER A 236 -8.26 13.93 -18.13
N PHE A 237 -7.63 13.30 -17.14
CA PHE A 237 -7.97 13.44 -15.73
C PHE A 237 -6.88 14.25 -15.04
N THR A 238 -7.04 15.58 -15.04
CA THR A 238 -6.04 16.54 -14.59
C THR A 238 -5.68 16.42 -13.12
N GLU A 239 -4.59 17.03 -12.70
CA GLU A 239 -4.17 17.08 -11.29
C GLU A 239 -5.24 17.71 -10.41
N GLU A 240 -5.91 18.76 -10.88
CA GLU A 240 -7.05 19.39 -10.20
C GLU A 240 -8.24 18.42 -10.07
N GLY A 241 -8.49 17.61 -11.11
CA GLY A 241 -9.50 16.56 -11.07
C GLY A 241 -9.18 15.47 -10.04
N VAL A 242 -7.93 15.05 -9.99
CA VAL A 242 -7.42 14.11 -8.96
C VAL A 242 -7.59 14.70 -7.57
N LYS A 243 -7.17 15.95 -7.35
CA LYS A 243 -7.33 16.65 -6.07
C LYS A 243 -8.80 16.74 -5.66
N ALA A 244 -9.67 17.15 -6.57
CA ALA A 244 -11.10 17.25 -6.31
C ALA A 244 -11.71 15.90 -5.91
N LEU A 245 -11.28 14.82 -6.55
CA LEU A 245 -11.70 13.47 -6.17
C LEU A 245 -11.18 13.07 -4.78
N LEU A 246 -9.92 13.34 -4.47
CA LEU A 246 -9.33 13.00 -3.16
C LEU A 246 -10.07 13.62 -1.97
N VAL A 247 -10.67 14.78 -2.15
CA VAL A 247 -11.42 15.51 -1.10
C VAL A 247 -12.94 15.39 -1.24
N ASN A 248 -13.44 14.57 -2.16
CA ASN A 248 -14.87 14.40 -2.37
C ASN A 248 -15.52 13.61 -1.23
N SER A 249 -16.52 14.21 -0.58
CA SER A 249 -17.25 13.61 0.55
C SER A 249 -18.62 13.03 0.17
N ASP A 250 -19.03 13.11 -1.11
CA ASP A 250 -20.32 12.56 -1.56
C ASP A 250 -20.13 11.11 -2.06
N PRO A 251 -20.61 10.10 -1.31
CA PRO A 251 -20.52 8.70 -1.75
C PRO A 251 -21.30 8.42 -3.06
N ARG A 252 -22.29 9.25 -3.38
CA ARG A 252 -23.09 9.11 -4.60
C ARG A 252 -22.36 9.63 -5.85
N ALA A 253 -21.17 10.24 -5.67
CA ALA A 253 -20.32 10.62 -6.78
C ALA A 253 -19.83 9.42 -7.61
N PHE A 254 -19.89 8.21 -7.04
CA PHE A 254 -19.47 6.97 -7.68
C PHE A 254 -20.67 6.11 -8.04
N THR A 255 -20.75 5.68 -9.30
CA THR A 255 -21.71 4.68 -9.75
C THR A 255 -21.01 3.38 -10.09
N TRP A 256 -21.52 2.29 -9.54
CA TRP A 256 -20.96 0.95 -9.65
C TRP A 256 -21.85 0.07 -10.55
N GLY A 257 -21.26 -0.86 -11.27
CA GLY A 257 -21.99 -1.78 -12.14
C GLY A 257 -21.06 -2.45 -13.14
N ASP A 258 -21.46 -2.49 -14.41
CA ASP A 258 -20.56 -2.95 -15.50
C ASP A 258 -19.41 -1.99 -15.75
N ARG A 259 -19.62 -0.74 -15.38
CA ARG A 259 -18.62 0.31 -15.38
C ARG A 259 -18.60 1.02 -14.02
N LEU A 260 -17.43 1.40 -13.57
CA LEU A 260 -17.27 2.43 -12.54
C LEU A 260 -17.39 3.79 -13.22
N VAL A 261 -18.24 4.68 -12.72
CA VAL A 261 -18.41 6.04 -13.24
C VAL A 261 -18.13 7.05 -12.14
N TYR A 262 -17.35 8.08 -12.48
CA TYR A 262 -17.13 9.29 -11.69
C TYR A 262 -17.19 10.51 -12.60
N ALA A 263 -18.11 11.44 -12.34
CA ALA A 263 -18.39 12.60 -13.18
C ALA A 263 -18.61 12.20 -14.66
N ARG A 264 -17.74 12.62 -15.56
CA ARG A 264 -17.81 12.28 -17.00
C ARG A 264 -16.90 11.11 -17.38
N LEU A 265 -16.15 10.57 -16.44
CA LEU A 265 -15.17 9.49 -16.66
C LEU A 265 -15.78 8.15 -16.28
N SER A 266 -15.38 7.13 -16.98
CA SER A 266 -15.83 5.78 -16.67
C SER A 266 -14.75 4.74 -16.96
N LEU A 267 -14.73 3.65 -16.17
CA LEU A 267 -13.82 2.54 -16.31
C LEU A 267 -14.59 1.23 -16.49
N SER A 268 -14.30 0.49 -17.53
CA SER A 268 -14.80 -0.89 -17.67
C SER A 268 -14.05 -1.84 -16.72
N ARG A 269 -14.59 -3.05 -16.51
CA ARG A 269 -13.90 -4.10 -15.75
C ARG A 269 -12.53 -4.40 -16.32
N GLU A 270 -12.40 -4.48 -17.64
CA GLU A 270 -11.12 -4.75 -18.32
C GLU A 270 -10.11 -3.63 -18.07
N GLN A 271 -10.54 -2.35 -18.18
CA GLN A 271 -9.69 -1.21 -17.88
C GLN A 271 -9.21 -1.20 -16.42
N LEU A 272 -10.09 -1.56 -15.46
CA LEU A 272 -9.71 -1.69 -14.05
C LEU A 272 -8.68 -2.79 -13.83
N HIS A 273 -8.87 -3.97 -14.42
CA HIS A 273 -7.89 -5.05 -14.34
C HIS A 273 -6.55 -4.66 -14.95
N THR A 274 -6.56 -4.03 -16.11
CA THR A 274 -5.34 -3.57 -16.79
C THR A 274 -4.61 -2.51 -15.96
N ALA A 275 -5.34 -1.52 -15.41
CA ALA A 275 -4.76 -0.48 -14.56
C ALA A 275 -4.10 -1.05 -13.29
N LYS A 276 -4.70 -2.09 -12.69
CA LYS A 276 -4.11 -2.78 -11.53
C LYS A 276 -2.88 -3.61 -11.89
N ALA A 277 -2.94 -4.31 -13.02
CA ALA A 277 -1.85 -5.18 -13.45
C ALA A 277 -0.61 -4.40 -13.90
N LYS A 278 -0.81 -3.23 -14.52
CA LYS A 278 0.27 -2.40 -15.06
C LYS A 278 1.22 -1.89 -13.97
N ALA A 279 0.69 -1.51 -12.82
CA ALA A 279 1.48 -1.06 -11.69
C ALA A 279 0.76 -1.40 -10.38
N PRO A 280 1.35 -2.19 -9.47
CA PRO A 280 0.75 -2.49 -8.18
C PRO A 280 0.40 -1.22 -7.39
N PHE A 281 -0.71 -1.27 -6.66
CA PHE A 281 -1.13 -0.23 -5.74
C PHE A 281 -1.66 -0.87 -4.47
N SER A 282 -1.20 -0.40 -3.29
CA SER A 282 -1.72 -0.88 -2.00
C SER A 282 -1.75 0.21 -0.94
N ILE A 283 -2.53 -0.04 0.10
CA ILE A 283 -2.71 0.84 1.24
C ILE A 283 -2.35 0.08 2.52
N GLY A 284 -1.39 0.60 3.28
CA GLY A 284 -1.11 0.10 4.63
C GLY A 284 -2.17 0.57 5.61
N SER A 285 -2.86 -0.37 6.28
CA SER A 285 -3.91 -0.08 7.26
C SER A 285 -3.68 -0.84 8.56
N CYS A 286 -3.83 -0.16 9.69
CA CYS A 286 -3.69 -0.76 11.02
C CYS A 286 -4.93 -1.54 11.48
N SER A 287 -6.07 -1.38 10.80
CA SER A 287 -7.30 -2.16 10.96
C SER A 287 -7.86 -2.49 9.59
N LEU A 288 -8.38 -3.70 9.41
CA LEU A 288 -9.13 -4.08 8.20
C LEU A 288 -10.61 -4.33 8.50
N ALA A 289 -10.96 -4.50 9.76
CA ALA A 289 -12.35 -4.59 10.19
C ALA A 289 -13.10 -3.26 9.97
N GLU A 290 -12.46 -2.14 10.34
CA GLU A 290 -13.05 -0.80 10.19
C GLU A 290 -13.36 -0.45 8.72
N PRO A 291 -12.43 -0.55 7.76
CA PRO A 291 -12.75 -0.37 6.34
C PRO A 291 -13.86 -1.29 5.82
N ASP A 292 -13.90 -2.55 6.25
CA ASP A 292 -14.91 -3.52 5.81
C ASP A 292 -16.31 -3.22 6.36
N GLU A 293 -16.39 -2.80 7.62
CA GLU A 293 -17.64 -2.35 8.24
C GLU A 293 -18.19 -1.09 7.57
N ASP A 294 -17.35 -0.08 7.34
CA ASP A 294 -17.74 1.17 6.71
C ASP A 294 -18.24 0.98 5.28
N LEU A 295 -17.58 0.10 4.52
CA LEU A 295 -18.07 -0.30 3.20
C LEU A 295 -19.48 -0.91 3.24
N THR A 296 -19.83 -1.59 4.33
CA THR A 296 -21.17 -2.17 4.49
C THR A 296 -22.26 -1.12 4.73
N ARG A 297 -21.89 0.02 5.31
CA ARG A 297 -22.80 1.15 5.50
C ARG A 297 -22.96 2.00 4.26
N LEU A 298 -21.98 1.93 3.35
CA LEU A 298 -21.94 2.73 2.13
C LEU A 298 -22.74 2.11 0.97
N ILE A 299 -22.91 0.79 0.98
CA ILE A 299 -23.53 -0.02 -0.09
C ILE A 299 -24.83 -0.61 0.39
#